data_a52ebd850594560338b715cd06149c65
#
_entry.id   a52ebd850594560338b715cd06149c65
#
_cell.length_a   1.000
_cell.length_b   1.000
_cell.length_c   1.000
_cell.angle_alpha   90.00
_cell.angle_beta   90.00
_cell.angle_gamma   90.00
#
_symmetry.space_group_name_H-M   'P 1'
#
loop_
_entity.id
_entity.type
_entity.pdbx_description
1 polymer ?
#
loop_
_entity_poly.entity_id
_entity_poly.type
_entity_poly.pdbx_seq_one_letter_code
_entity_poly.pdbx_strand_id
1 'polypeptide(L)'
;MSHAEASSALSFRSLSVTFSTDSGPVSAVDDVSFDVKPGEVLAVVGESGSGKSVSSRTAIRLLPDTARITGSVLLDGRDVTRLSGRELAALRGKDIAMVFQEPGAALDPLFTIGYQVAEAVRAHSDMNRVQARARVIELLKLVRLPDPERRYDCYPHQLSGGQKQRVVIAIAIACDPKVIIADEPTTALDVTVQAEILGLLRDLRDRIGSAIVLITHNMGVVADIADRVVVMRQGKVVEVAPVERLFAEPAEPYTRALLAAVPHLGQGDPEHGAEQREDIGEPVLEVSHLVVEFPGLLGRAAFRAVDDVSFGIGRGKTLGLVGESGSGKSTIGRCVAALQQPAAGSVRVLGQEIVGMSQRKLRPLRAKFGFVFQDPATALNPKMRVGDCIAEPMWVHRCGDRGKIIARVAELIDAVQLPSGTENRYPHELSGGQRQRANLARALALGPDLLVADEPTSALDVSVQAAVLDLFEELQRQWQFACLFISHDLAVVDRLADEVAVLRHGVLEELGPRGEILHNPSSAYTRALVAAVPVPDPVEQRARRNGH
;
A
#
# COMPACT_ATOMS: atom_id res chain seq x y z
N MET A 1 5.55 29.45 -39.55
CA MET A 1 5.22 28.02 -39.69
C MET A 1 4.61 27.61 -38.35
N SER A 2 3.30 27.45 -38.32
CA SER A 2 2.53 27.03 -37.13
C SER A 2 2.95 25.62 -36.74
N HIS A 3 3.57 25.43 -35.57
CA HIS A 3 3.65 24.14 -34.94
C HIS A 3 2.21 23.71 -34.65
N ALA A 4 1.73 22.67 -35.35
CA ALA A 4 0.50 22.01 -35.02
C ALA A 4 0.66 21.57 -33.55
N GLU A 5 -0.08 22.20 -32.63
CA GLU A 5 -0.25 21.72 -31.26
C GLU A 5 -0.76 20.28 -31.39
N ALA A 6 0.08 19.33 -30.99
CA ALA A 6 -0.34 17.93 -30.91
C ALA A 6 -1.57 17.88 -30.00
N SER A 7 -2.71 17.48 -30.56
CA SER A 7 -3.98 17.50 -29.82
C SER A 7 -3.84 16.60 -28.58
N SER A 8 -4.04 17.17 -27.38
CA SER A 8 -3.99 16.43 -26.13
C SER A 8 -5.20 15.50 -26.05
N ALA A 9 -4.98 14.25 -25.58
CA ALA A 9 -6.06 13.29 -25.33
C ALA A 9 -6.95 13.74 -24.16
N LEU A 10 -6.32 14.29 -23.10
CA LEU A 10 -7.00 14.85 -21.94
C LEU A 10 -6.27 16.13 -21.51
N SER A 11 -7.01 17.19 -21.17
CA SER A 11 -6.45 18.47 -20.74
C SER A 11 -7.27 19.07 -19.60
N PHE A 12 -6.60 19.47 -18.54
CA PHE A 12 -7.16 20.23 -17.42
C PHE A 12 -6.77 21.69 -17.60
N ARG A 13 -7.73 22.59 -17.49
CA ARG A 13 -7.52 24.04 -17.68
C ARG A 13 -8.10 24.82 -16.52
N SER A 14 -7.24 25.43 -15.74
CA SER A 14 -7.57 26.24 -14.56
C SER A 14 -8.63 25.55 -13.68
N LEU A 15 -8.45 24.23 -13.50
CA LEU A 15 -9.41 23.44 -12.72
C LEU A 15 -9.30 23.78 -11.25
N SER A 16 -10.45 24.16 -10.64
CA SER A 16 -10.56 24.29 -9.19
C SER A 16 -11.78 23.51 -8.70
N VAL A 17 -11.62 22.84 -7.56
CA VAL A 17 -12.65 22.03 -6.92
C VAL A 17 -12.74 22.37 -5.44
N THR A 18 -13.93 22.80 -5.00
CA THR A 18 -14.22 23.14 -3.60
C THR A 18 -15.38 22.30 -3.10
N PHE A 19 -15.23 21.66 -1.94
CA PHE A 19 -16.30 20.91 -1.29
C PHE A 19 -16.98 21.76 -0.23
N SER A 20 -18.32 21.73 -0.21
CA SER A 20 -19.11 22.30 0.89
C SER A 20 -19.18 21.29 2.02
N THR A 21 -18.62 21.64 3.20
CA THR A 21 -18.64 20.82 4.42
C THR A 21 -19.34 21.57 5.56
N ASP A 22 -19.74 20.86 6.61
CA ASP A 22 -20.38 21.47 7.80
C ASP A 22 -19.47 22.49 8.49
N SER A 23 -18.17 22.35 8.35
CA SER A 23 -17.14 23.27 8.88
C SER A 23 -16.78 24.42 7.94
N GLY A 24 -17.42 24.51 6.76
CA GLY A 24 -17.15 25.52 5.74
C GLY A 24 -16.60 24.94 4.43
N PRO A 25 -16.33 25.79 3.43
CA PRO A 25 -15.81 25.33 2.15
C PRO A 25 -14.34 24.89 2.26
N VAL A 26 -14.02 23.72 1.69
CA VAL A 26 -12.66 23.16 1.64
C VAL A 26 -12.22 23.11 0.17
N SER A 27 -11.17 23.85 -0.18
CA SER A 27 -10.56 23.79 -1.50
C SER A 27 -9.66 22.56 -1.61
N ALA A 28 -10.00 21.63 -2.50
CA ALA A 28 -9.23 20.41 -2.73
C ALA A 28 -8.31 20.51 -3.96
N VAL A 29 -8.67 21.35 -4.94
CA VAL A 29 -7.91 21.64 -6.16
C VAL A 29 -8.02 23.13 -6.43
N ASP A 30 -6.90 23.80 -6.75
CA ASP A 30 -6.81 25.22 -6.92
C ASP A 30 -5.96 25.56 -8.16
N ASP A 31 -6.62 26.03 -9.25
CA ASP A 31 -6.03 26.47 -10.52
C ASP A 31 -5.07 25.44 -11.16
N VAL A 32 -5.49 24.18 -11.24
CA VAL A 32 -4.67 23.11 -11.80
C VAL A 32 -4.80 23.07 -13.33
N SER A 33 -3.65 23.08 -14.02
CA SER A 33 -3.57 22.97 -15.47
C SER A 33 -2.45 22.03 -15.89
N PHE A 34 -2.78 20.98 -16.64
CA PHE A 34 -1.87 20.06 -17.30
C PHE A 34 -2.58 19.30 -18.41
N ASP A 35 -1.82 18.64 -19.27
CA ASP A 35 -2.33 17.87 -20.41
C ASP A 35 -1.67 16.49 -20.49
N VAL A 36 -2.34 15.58 -21.18
CA VAL A 36 -1.85 14.23 -21.50
C VAL A 36 -1.97 14.00 -23.00
N LYS A 37 -0.89 13.56 -23.63
CA LYS A 37 -0.84 13.28 -25.07
C LYS A 37 -1.35 11.88 -25.37
N PRO A 38 -1.86 11.59 -26.57
CA PRO A 38 -2.16 10.23 -26.98
C PRO A 38 -0.95 9.29 -26.82
N GLY A 39 -1.16 8.12 -26.23
CA GLY A 39 -0.11 7.12 -25.99
C GLY A 39 0.93 7.49 -24.92
N GLU A 40 0.76 8.63 -24.22
CA GLU A 40 1.63 9.07 -23.14
C GLU A 40 1.17 8.45 -21.81
N VAL A 41 2.14 8.12 -20.94
CA VAL A 41 1.91 7.85 -19.52
C VAL A 41 2.31 9.08 -18.72
N LEU A 42 1.31 9.81 -18.22
CA LEU A 42 1.51 10.95 -17.32
C LEU A 42 1.30 10.48 -15.88
N ALA A 43 2.34 10.52 -15.07
CA ALA A 43 2.21 10.28 -13.64
C ALA A 43 1.78 11.56 -12.90
N VAL A 44 0.82 11.45 -11.99
CA VAL A 44 0.41 12.51 -11.07
C VAL A 44 0.77 12.08 -9.66
N VAL A 45 1.74 12.78 -9.05
CA VAL A 45 2.33 12.42 -7.75
C VAL A 45 2.14 13.53 -6.71
N GLY A 46 2.33 13.20 -5.43
CA GLY A 46 2.22 14.11 -4.30
C GLY A 46 1.65 13.43 -3.07
N GLU A 47 1.63 14.10 -1.93
CA GLU A 47 1.11 13.58 -0.66
C GLU A 47 -0.41 13.37 -0.69
N SER A 48 -0.94 12.62 0.31
CA SER A 48 -2.38 12.47 0.50
C SER A 48 -3.04 13.84 0.69
N GLY A 49 -4.22 14.02 0.11
CA GLY A 49 -4.90 15.32 0.15
C GLY A 49 -4.32 16.37 -0.79
N SER A 50 -3.31 16.08 -1.62
CA SER A 50 -2.78 17.05 -2.60
C SER A 50 -3.70 17.30 -3.81
N GLY A 51 -4.86 16.63 -3.91
CA GLY A 51 -5.86 16.85 -4.97
C GLY A 51 -5.78 15.87 -6.15
N LYS A 52 -4.87 14.92 -6.18
CA LYS A 52 -4.67 13.95 -7.29
C LYS A 52 -5.95 13.22 -7.71
N SER A 53 -6.53 12.46 -6.77
CA SER A 53 -7.74 11.68 -7.04
C SER A 53 -8.98 12.57 -7.27
N VAL A 54 -9.03 13.78 -6.69
CA VAL A 54 -10.10 14.74 -6.95
C VAL A 54 -10.01 15.26 -8.39
N SER A 55 -8.81 15.63 -8.85
CA SER A 55 -8.61 16.08 -10.24
C SER A 55 -9.00 14.99 -11.24
N SER A 56 -8.56 13.74 -11.02
CA SER A 56 -8.86 12.62 -11.92
C SER A 56 -10.34 12.25 -11.93
N ARG A 57 -11.01 12.22 -10.76
CA ARG A 57 -12.45 11.95 -10.67
C ARG A 57 -13.29 13.06 -11.30
N THR A 58 -12.76 14.30 -11.38
CA THR A 58 -13.40 15.39 -12.13
C THR A 58 -13.46 15.07 -13.62
N ALA A 59 -12.42 14.44 -14.19
CA ALA A 59 -12.38 14.08 -15.62
C ALA A 59 -13.48 13.10 -16.05
N ILE A 60 -14.04 12.35 -15.11
CA ILE A 60 -15.19 11.47 -15.35
C ILE A 60 -16.43 11.90 -14.55
N ARG A 61 -16.39 13.09 -13.92
CA ARG A 61 -17.48 13.64 -13.08
C ARG A 61 -18.01 12.65 -12.04
N LEU A 62 -17.14 11.97 -11.32
CA LEU A 62 -17.45 11.10 -10.18
C LEU A 62 -17.17 11.78 -8.84
N LEU A 63 -17.45 13.06 -8.73
CA LEU A 63 -17.43 13.80 -7.47
C LEU A 63 -18.86 13.86 -6.89
N PRO A 64 -18.99 13.95 -5.54
CA PRO A 64 -20.30 14.13 -4.90
C PRO A 64 -20.91 15.50 -5.23
N ASP A 65 -22.21 15.65 -5.05
CA ASP A 65 -22.97 16.89 -5.35
C ASP A 65 -22.52 18.09 -4.50
N THR A 66 -21.80 17.85 -3.39
CA THR A 66 -21.20 18.90 -2.56
C THR A 66 -19.99 19.57 -3.23
N ALA A 67 -19.47 19.01 -4.33
CA ALA A 67 -18.34 19.54 -5.06
C ALA A 67 -18.76 20.65 -6.04
N ARG A 68 -18.16 21.82 -5.88
CA ARG A 68 -18.25 22.91 -6.84
C ARG A 68 -17.00 22.91 -7.74
N ILE A 69 -17.20 22.76 -9.04
CA ILE A 69 -16.14 22.67 -10.05
C ILE A 69 -16.13 24.00 -10.83
N THR A 70 -14.94 24.59 -11.01
CA THR A 70 -14.68 25.70 -11.94
C THR A 70 -13.49 25.36 -12.84
N GLY A 71 -13.36 26.05 -13.97
CA GLY A 71 -12.41 25.70 -15.03
C GLY A 71 -13.03 24.66 -15.98
N SER A 72 -12.19 23.91 -16.69
CA SER A 72 -12.65 22.91 -17.66
C SER A 72 -11.74 21.69 -17.73
N VAL A 73 -12.33 20.55 -18.10
CA VAL A 73 -11.62 19.30 -18.42
C VAL A 73 -12.01 18.90 -19.84
N LEU A 74 -11.03 18.91 -20.74
CA LEU A 74 -11.24 18.63 -22.16
C LEU A 74 -10.78 17.21 -22.48
N LEU A 75 -11.68 16.37 -22.94
CA LEU A 75 -11.38 15.04 -23.49
C LEU A 75 -11.53 15.13 -25.02
N ASP A 76 -10.44 14.96 -25.73
CA ASP A 76 -10.41 15.09 -27.20
C ASP A 76 -11.11 16.39 -27.68
N GLY A 77 -10.83 17.49 -26.97
CA GLY A 77 -11.38 18.83 -27.23
C GLY A 77 -12.80 19.07 -26.70
N ARG A 78 -13.51 18.07 -26.16
CA ARG A 78 -14.85 18.21 -25.58
C ARG A 78 -14.78 18.50 -24.08
N ASP A 79 -15.45 19.52 -23.62
CA ASP A 79 -15.49 19.88 -22.20
C ASP A 79 -16.44 18.94 -21.41
N VAL A 80 -15.84 18.00 -20.68
CA VAL A 80 -16.55 16.99 -19.88
C VAL A 80 -17.36 17.63 -18.75
N THR A 81 -16.93 18.79 -18.24
CA THR A 81 -17.60 19.45 -17.10
C THR A 81 -19.00 19.97 -17.47
N ARG A 82 -19.25 20.16 -18.78
CA ARG A 82 -20.51 20.72 -19.32
C ARG A 82 -21.44 19.69 -19.96
N LEU A 83 -21.02 18.43 -20.09
CA LEU A 83 -21.83 17.38 -20.71
C LEU A 83 -23.08 17.08 -19.90
N SER A 84 -24.17 16.73 -20.58
CA SER A 84 -25.36 16.16 -19.96
C SER A 84 -25.07 14.76 -19.40
N GLY A 85 -25.91 14.27 -18.47
CA GLY A 85 -25.75 12.93 -17.90
C GLY A 85 -25.74 11.81 -18.97
N ARG A 86 -26.53 11.95 -20.04
CA ARG A 86 -26.58 10.98 -21.15
C ARG A 86 -25.30 10.99 -21.98
N GLU A 87 -24.78 12.16 -22.30
CA GLU A 87 -23.51 12.29 -23.04
C GLU A 87 -22.35 11.76 -22.21
N LEU A 88 -22.33 12.04 -20.92
CA LEU A 88 -21.34 11.56 -19.98
C LEU A 88 -21.37 10.02 -19.86
N ALA A 89 -22.56 9.42 -19.79
CA ALA A 89 -22.73 7.97 -19.77
C ALA A 89 -22.20 7.30 -21.05
N ALA A 90 -22.43 7.95 -22.23
CA ALA A 90 -21.91 7.45 -23.50
C ALA A 90 -20.37 7.53 -23.62
N LEU A 91 -19.75 8.46 -22.88
CA LEU A 91 -18.30 8.69 -22.89
C LEU A 91 -17.54 7.79 -21.91
N ARG A 92 -18.12 7.58 -20.70
CA ARG A 92 -17.54 6.74 -19.66
C ARG A 92 -17.43 5.28 -20.13
N GLY A 93 -16.27 4.68 -19.98
CA GLY A 93 -15.96 3.32 -20.40
C GLY A 93 -15.59 3.19 -21.89
N LYS A 94 -16.06 4.10 -22.76
CA LYS A 94 -15.81 4.09 -24.20
C LYS A 94 -14.63 4.99 -24.61
N ASP A 95 -14.64 6.26 -24.19
CA ASP A 95 -13.57 7.20 -24.54
C ASP A 95 -12.61 7.41 -23.35
N ILE A 96 -13.13 7.36 -22.12
CA ILE A 96 -12.33 7.45 -20.88
C ILE A 96 -12.78 6.39 -19.89
N ALA A 97 -11.83 5.68 -19.31
CA ALA A 97 -12.07 4.66 -18.28
C ALA A 97 -11.23 4.92 -17.04
N MET A 98 -11.65 4.35 -15.90
CA MET A 98 -10.93 4.48 -14.62
C MET A 98 -10.70 3.12 -13.98
N VAL A 99 -9.46 2.90 -13.54
CA VAL A 99 -9.06 1.81 -12.65
C VAL A 99 -9.01 2.40 -11.24
N PHE A 100 -9.84 1.90 -10.34
CA PHE A 100 -9.97 2.41 -8.97
C PHE A 100 -8.90 1.80 -8.04
N GLN A 101 -8.58 2.53 -6.99
CA GLN A 101 -7.56 2.20 -5.98
C GLN A 101 -7.83 0.86 -5.27
N GLU A 102 -9.08 0.57 -4.92
CA GLU A 102 -9.46 -0.64 -4.19
C GLU A 102 -10.26 -1.58 -5.10
N PRO A 103 -9.64 -2.64 -5.67
CA PRO A 103 -10.34 -3.56 -6.56
C PRO A 103 -11.47 -4.32 -5.87
N GLY A 104 -11.37 -4.51 -4.54
CA GLY A 104 -12.44 -5.14 -3.74
C GLY A 104 -13.70 -4.31 -3.64
N ALA A 105 -13.57 -2.98 -3.59
CA ALA A 105 -14.70 -2.05 -3.56
C ALA A 105 -15.27 -1.76 -4.97
N ALA A 106 -14.43 -1.91 -6.01
CA ALA A 106 -14.84 -1.70 -7.39
C ALA A 106 -15.67 -2.86 -7.98
N LEU A 107 -15.54 -4.07 -7.41
CA LEU A 107 -16.26 -5.27 -7.85
C LEU A 107 -17.43 -5.58 -6.92
N ASP A 108 -18.63 -5.79 -7.51
CA ASP A 108 -19.81 -6.22 -6.75
C ASP A 108 -19.63 -7.69 -6.30
N PRO A 109 -19.65 -7.98 -4.99
CA PRO A 109 -19.45 -9.34 -4.48
C PRO A 109 -20.57 -10.32 -4.82
N LEU A 110 -21.74 -9.84 -5.26
CA LEU A 110 -22.92 -10.65 -5.57
C LEU A 110 -22.92 -11.18 -7.00
N PHE A 111 -22.10 -10.64 -7.90
CA PHE A 111 -22.03 -11.04 -9.30
C PHE A 111 -20.70 -11.69 -9.63
N THR A 112 -20.73 -12.63 -10.60
CA THR A 112 -19.50 -13.25 -11.11
C THR A 112 -18.65 -12.21 -11.85
N ILE A 113 -17.33 -12.43 -11.93
CA ILE A 113 -16.43 -11.52 -12.65
C ILE A 113 -16.77 -11.45 -14.14
N GLY A 114 -17.13 -12.59 -14.73
CA GLY A 114 -17.52 -12.65 -16.14
C GLY A 114 -18.79 -11.84 -16.44
N TYR A 115 -19.75 -11.83 -15.51
CA TYR A 115 -20.95 -11.00 -15.63
C TYR A 115 -20.59 -9.51 -15.63
N GLN A 116 -19.76 -9.05 -14.68
CA GLN A 116 -19.40 -7.64 -14.52
C GLN A 116 -18.59 -7.12 -15.72
N VAL A 117 -17.64 -7.92 -16.25
CA VAL A 117 -16.91 -7.55 -17.47
C VAL A 117 -17.84 -7.55 -18.70
N ALA A 118 -18.79 -8.51 -18.79
CA ALA A 118 -19.76 -8.55 -19.87
C ALA A 118 -20.72 -7.36 -19.86
N GLU A 119 -21.08 -6.87 -18.67
CA GLU A 119 -21.89 -5.65 -18.49
C GLU A 119 -21.18 -4.44 -19.09
N ALA A 120 -19.88 -4.24 -18.78
CA ALA A 120 -19.07 -3.17 -19.36
C ALA A 120 -18.98 -3.26 -20.89
N VAL A 121 -18.75 -4.46 -21.44
CA VAL A 121 -18.73 -4.68 -22.91
C VAL A 121 -20.07 -4.32 -23.54
N ARG A 122 -21.19 -4.75 -22.95
CA ARG A 122 -22.54 -4.56 -23.50
C ARG A 122 -23.09 -3.15 -23.30
N ALA A 123 -22.55 -2.39 -22.35
CA ALA A 123 -22.96 -0.99 -22.15
C ALA A 123 -22.72 -0.11 -23.40
N HIS A 124 -21.74 -0.47 -24.23
CA HIS A 124 -21.34 0.30 -25.40
C HIS A 124 -21.32 -0.50 -26.72
N SER A 125 -21.90 -1.71 -26.74
CA SER A 125 -21.98 -2.56 -27.92
C SER A 125 -23.31 -3.33 -27.98
N ASP A 126 -23.77 -3.64 -29.20
CA ASP A 126 -24.96 -4.46 -29.43
C ASP A 126 -24.64 -5.97 -29.43
N MET A 127 -23.57 -6.40 -28.78
CA MET A 127 -23.17 -7.80 -28.70
C MET A 127 -24.22 -8.65 -27.99
N ASN A 128 -24.56 -9.79 -28.58
CA ASN A 128 -25.40 -10.79 -27.92
C ASN A 128 -24.59 -11.50 -26.82
N ARG A 129 -25.27 -12.32 -26.00
CA ARG A 129 -24.64 -12.99 -24.83
C ARG A 129 -23.44 -13.87 -25.20
N VAL A 130 -23.49 -14.56 -26.36
CA VAL A 130 -22.41 -15.45 -26.81
C VAL A 130 -21.19 -14.63 -27.24
N GLN A 131 -21.41 -13.58 -28.00
CA GLN A 131 -20.36 -12.64 -28.43
C GLN A 131 -19.72 -11.93 -27.25
N ALA A 132 -20.54 -11.42 -26.30
CA ALA A 132 -20.04 -10.77 -25.09
C ALA A 132 -19.20 -11.74 -24.24
N ARG A 133 -19.63 -13.01 -24.07
CA ARG A 133 -18.83 -14.02 -23.37
C ARG A 133 -17.48 -14.26 -24.04
N ALA A 134 -17.45 -14.39 -25.36
CA ALA A 134 -16.20 -14.55 -26.11
C ALA A 134 -15.26 -13.36 -25.90
N ARG A 135 -15.79 -12.13 -26.03
CA ARG A 135 -15.00 -10.91 -25.78
C ARG A 135 -14.49 -10.82 -24.33
N VAL A 136 -15.27 -11.21 -23.34
CA VAL A 136 -14.84 -11.27 -21.95
C VAL A 136 -13.66 -12.22 -21.78
N ILE A 137 -13.72 -13.42 -22.35
CA ILE A 137 -12.61 -14.39 -22.27
C ILE A 137 -11.34 -13.82 -22.92
N GLU A 138 -11.46 -13.12 -24.06
CA GLU A 138 -10.34 -12.42 -24.69
C GLU A 138 -9.73 -11.35 -23.75
N LEU A 139 -10.57 -10.52 -23.12
CA LEU A 139 -10.14 -9.50 -22.16
C LEU A 139 -9.45 -10.12 -20.94
N LEU A 140 -10.00 -11.21 -20.38
CA LEU A 140 -9.40 -11.91 -19.25
C LEU A 140 -8.04 -12.55 -19.64
N LYS A 141 -7.89 -13.03 -20.87
CA LYS A 141 -6.59 -13.48 -21.42
C LYS A 141 -5.62 -12.31 -21.59
N LEU A 142 -6.10 -11.19 -22.12
CA LEU A 142 -5.30 -9.98 -22.32
C LEU A 142 -4.72 -9.45 -21.01
N VAL A 143 -5.50 -9.47 -19.93
CA VAL A 143 -5.01 -9.09 -18.59
C VAL A 143 -4.25 -10.24 -17.89
N ARG A 144 -3.93 -11.32 -18.59
CA ARG A 144 -3.17 -12.47 -18.08
C ARG A 144 -3.78 -13.09 -16.82
N LEU A 145 -5.13 -13.18 -16.77
CA LEU A 145 -5.79 -13.89 -15.69
C LEU A 145 -5.65 -15.41 -15.91
N PRO A 146 -5.13 -16.20 -14.93
CA PRO A 146 -5.00 -17.63 -15.11
C PRO A 146 -6.39 -18.31 -15.20
N ASP A 147 -6.51 -19.33 -16.06
CA ASP A 147 -7.73 -20.11 -16.30
C ASP A 147 -8.99 -19.24 -16.57
N PRO A 148 -8.96 -18.35 -17.57
CA PRO A 148 -9.98 -17.32 -17.76
C PRO A 148 -11.39 -17.90 -17.99
N GLU A 149 -11.50 -19.06 -18.64
CA GLU A 149 -12.77 -19.78 -18.87
C GLU A 149 -13.41 -20.22 -17.55
N ARG A 150 -12.62 -20.76 -16.62
CA ARG A 150 -13.07 -21.16 -15.28
C ARG A 150 -13.34 -19.95 -14.39
N ARG A 151 -12.46 -18.93 -14.48
CA ARG A 151 -12.57 -17.71 -13.66
C ARG A 151 -13.78 -16.86 -14.06
N TYR A 152 -14.27 -16.96 -15.28
CA TYR A 152 -15.48 -16.27 -15.73
C TYR A 152 -16.65 -16.45 -14.74
N ASP A 153 -16.84 -17.65 -14.24
CA ASP A 153 -17.95 -18.00 -13.34
C ASP A 153 -17.60 -17.84 -11.84
N CYS A 154 -16.38 -17.34 -11.50
CA CYS A 154 -15.98 -17.06 -10.12
C CYS A 154 -16.53 -15.73 -9.63
N TYR A 155 -16.70 -15.62 -8.30
CA TYR A 155 -17.05 -14.38 -7.60
C TYR A 155 -15.79 -13.66 -7.13
N PRO A 156 -15.85 -12.33 -6.87
CA PRO A 156 -14.70 -11.54 -6.44
C PRO A 156 -13.98 -12.08 -5.20
N HIS A 157 -14.72 -12.60 -4.21
CA HIS A 157 -14.14 -13.16 -2.98
C HIS A 157 -13.31 -14.43 -3.19
N GLN A 158 -13.38 -15.05 -4.36
CA GLN A 158 -12.62 -16.25 -4.74
C GLN A 158 -11.29 -15.93 -5.44
N LEU A 159 -10.98 -14.63 -5.61
CA LEU A 159 -9.79 -14.12 -6.29
C LEU A 159 -8.81 -13.48 -5.30
N SER A 160 -7.51 -13.58 -5.60
CA SER A 160 -6.47 -12.80 -4.91
C SER A 160 -6.57 -11.30 -5.24
N GLY A 161 -5.88 -10.45 -4.47
CA GLY A 161 -5.83 -9.00 -4.72
C GLY A 161 -5.39 -8.66 -6.15
N GLY A 162 -4.28 -9.24 -6.60
CA GLY A 162 -3.77 -9.04 -7.96
C GLY A 162 -4.72 -9.56 -9.05
N GLN A 163 -5.41 -10.69 -8.81
CA GLN A 163 -6.42 -11.19 -9.75
C GLN A 163 -7.63 -10.25 -9.84
N LYS A 164 -8.10 -9.70 -8.71
CA LYS A 164 -9.17 -8.69 -8.71
C LYS A 164 -8.75 -7.44 -9.49
N GLN A 165 -7.50 -6.99 -9.28
CA GLN A 165 -6.97 -5.83 -10.01
C GLN A 165 -6.95 -6.05 -11.53
N ARG A 166 -6.53 -7.25 -11.98
CA ARG A 166 -6.58 -7.63 -13.40
C ARG A 166 -8.01 -7.60 -13.95
N VAL A 167 -9.01 -8.03 -13.16
CA VAL A 167 -10.42 -7.96 -13.55
C VAL A 167 -10.89 -6.50 -13.67
N VAL A 168 -10.54 -5.63 -12.72
CA VAL A 168 -10.87 -4.20 -12.78
C VAL A 168 -10.24 -3.54 -14.01
N ILE A 169 -8.98 -3.90 -14.32
CA ILE A 169 -8.33 -3.45 -15.57
C ILE A 169 -9.08 -3.99 -16.80
N ALA A 170 -9.51 -5.26 -16.81
CA ALA A 170 -10.29 -5.83 -17.91
C ALA A 170 -11.61 -5.07 -18.14
N ILE A 171 -12.30 -4.66 -17.07
CA ILE A 171 -13.48 -3.80 -17.14
C ILE A 171 -13.13 -2.44 -17.73
N ALA A 172 -12.04 -1.82 -17.28
CA ALA A 172 -11.62 -0.51 -17.78
C ALA A 172 -11.31 -0.49 -19.27
N ILE A 173 -10.68 -1.56 -19.79
CA ILE A 173 -10.30 -1.67 -21.21
C ILE A 173 -11.36 -2.35 -22.09
N ALA A 174 -12.55 -2.66 -21.57
CA ALA A 174 -13.58 -3.44 -22.27
C ALA A 174 -13.97 -2.88 -23.64
N CYS A 175 -13.89 -1.54 -23.79
CA CYS A 175 -14.27 -0.80 -25.00
C CYS A 175 -13.10 -0.06 -25.65
N ASP A 176 -11.85 -0.45 -25.38
CA ASP A 176 -10.63 0.13 -25.93
C ASP A 176 -10.56 1.68 -25.78
N PRO A 177 -10.61 2.23 -24.53
CA PRO A 177 -10.74 3.66 -24.29
C PRO A 177 -9.49 4.44 -24.73
N LYS A 178 -9.68 5.70 -25.15
CA LYS A 178 -8.58 6.61 -25.53
C LYS A 178 -7.74 7.04 -24.34
N VAL A 179 -8.39 7.16 -23.15
CA VAL A 179 -7.75 7.59 -21.90
C VAL A 179 -8.08 6.59 -20.79
N ILE A 180 -7.07 6.13 -20.08
CA ILE A 180 -7.20 5.31 -18.88
C ILE A 180 -6.68 6.12 -17.70
N ILE A 181 -7.51 6.35 -16.69
CA ILE A 181 -7.10 6.91 -15.41
C ILE A 181 -6.86 5.73 -14.47
N ALA A 182 -5.63 5.57 -14.00
CA ALA A 182 -5.24 4.53 -13.04
C ALA A 182 -4.96 5.20 -11.69
N ASP A 183 -5.95 5.14 -10.77
CA ASP A 183 -5.85 5.72 -9.42
C ASP A 183 -5.25 4.68 -8.49
N GLU A 184 -3.95 4.79 -8.23
CA GLU A 184 -3.15 3.88 -7.40
C GLU A 184 -3.33 2.39 -7.76
N PRO A 185 -3.11 1.97 -9.01
CA PRO A 185 -3.46 0.64 -9.49
C PRO A 185 -2.66 -0.51 -8.90
N THR A 186 -1.60 -0.21 -8.14
CA THR A 186 -0.70 -1.19 -7.53
C THR A 186 -0.65 -1.11 -6.00
N THR A 187 -1.43 -0.23 -5.38
CA THR A 187 -1.49 -0.10 -3.92
C THR A 187 -1.99 -1.42 -3.29
N ALA A 188 -1.39 -1.81 -2.17
CA ALA A 188 -1.65 -3.06 -1.45
C ALA A 188 -1.36 -4.36 -2.24
N LEU A 189 -0.60 -4.27 -3.33
CA LEU A 189 -0.07 -5.43 -4.04
C LEU A 189 1.40 -5.67 -3.64
N ASP A 190 1.80 -6.94 -3.62
CA ASP A 190 3.22 -7.27 -3.47
C ASP A 190 4.04 -6.85 -4.71
N VAL A 191 5.36 -6.74 -4.53
CA VAL A 191 6.25 -6.18 -5.55
C VAL A 191 6.25 -6.98 -6.86
N THR A 192 6.06 -8.30 -6.81
CA THR A 192 6.01 -9.16 -7.99
C THR A 192 4.73 -8.91 -8.79
N VAL A 193 3.57 -8.91 -8.13
CA VAL A 193 2.28 -8.59 -8.76
C VAL A 193 2.25 -7.13 -9.25
N GLN A 194 2.85 -6.19 -8.50
CA GLN A 194 3.00 -4.79 -8.94
C GLN A 194 3.75 -4.71 -10.28
N ALA A 195 4.92 -5.37 -10.40
CA ALA A 195 5.70 -5.38 -11.64
C ALA A 195 4.89 -5.96 -12.82
N GLU A 196 4.12 -7.04 -12.58
CA GLU A 196 3.24 -7.63 -13.58
C GLU A 196 2.12 -6.68 -14.04
N ILE A 197 1.48 -5.94 -13.11
CA ILE A 197 0.43 -4.96 -13.44
C ILE A 197 1.01 -3.78 -14.22
N LEU A 198 2.21 -3.30 -13.87
CA LEU A 198 2.88 -2.22 -14.62
C LEU A 198 3.25 -2.68 -16.03
N GLY A 199 3.75 -3.92 -16.17
CA GLY A 199 3.98 -4.55 -17.47
C GLY A 199 2.70 -4.64 -18.32
N LEU A 200 1.58 -5.02 -17.69
CA LEU A 200 0.28 -5.06 -18.35
C LEU A 200 -0.17 -3.67 -18.82
N LEU A 201 -0.04 -2.64 -18.00
CA LEU A 201 -0.43 -1.27 -18.38
C LEU A 201 0.41 -0.75 -19.56
N ARG A 202 1.71 -1.07 -19.62
CA ARG A 202 2.56 -0.76 -20.78
C ARG A 202 2.10 -1.47 -22.04
N ASP A 203 1.87 -2.79 -21.97
CA ASP A 203 1.38 -3.57 -23.11
C ASP A 203 0.04 -3.03 -23.62
N LEU A 204 -0.85 -2.61 -22.72
CA LEU A 204 -2.15 -2.04 -23.08
C LEU A 204 -1.99 -0.68 -23.77
N ARG A 205 -1.13 0.21 -23.22
CA ARG A 205 -0.77 1.47 -23.89
C ARG A 205 -0.32 1.23 -25.33
N ASP A 206 0.64 0.30 -25.50
CA ASP A 206 1.27 0.07 -26.79
C ASP A 206 0.31 -0.61 -27.80
N ARG A 207 -0.64 -1.44 -27.33
CA ARG A 207 -1.61 -2.14 -28.18
C ARG A 207 -2.82 -1.30 -28.55
N ILE A 208 -3.38 -0.58 -27.56
CA ILE A 208 -4.63 0.18 -27.72
C ILE A 208 -4.33 1.63 -28.12
N GLY A 209 -3.11 2.12 -27.85
CA GLY A 209 -2.72 3.53 -28.07
C GLY A 209 -3.34 4.49 -27.05
N SER A 210 -3.83 3.97 -25.93
CA SER A 210 -4.45 4.78 -24.87
C SER A 210 -3.44 5.67 -24.18
N ALA A 211 -3.83 6.91 -23.89
CA ALA A 211 -3.13 7.74 -22.92
C ALA A 211 -3.43 7.22 -21.49
N ILE A 212 -2.43 7.22 -20.61
CA ILE A 212 -2.59 6.78 -19.22
C ILE A 212 -2.30 7.93 -18.27
N VAL A 213 -3.25 8.28 -17.40
CA VAL A 213 -3.02 9.12 -16.23
C VAL A 213 -2.81 8.20 -15.04
N LEU A 214 -1.58 8.09 -14.58
CA LEU A 214 -1.20 7.23 -13.47
C LEU A 214 -1.11 8.07 -12.18
N ILE A 215 -2.00 7.84 -11.24
CA ILE A 215 -1.91 8.43 -9.90
C ILE A 215 -1.21 7.44 -9.01
N THR A 216 -0.13 7.87 -8.37
CA THR A 216 0.61 7.05 -7.42
C THR A 216 1.44 7.93 -6.48
N HIS A 217 1.74 7.41 -5.32
CA HIS A 217 2.73 7.96 -4.39
C HIS A 217 4.07 7.22 -4.47
N ASN A 218 4.15 6.09 -5.18
CA ASN A 218 5.37 5.30 -5.31
C ASN A 218 6.23 5.81 -6.46
N MET A 219 7.35 6.47 -6.13
CA MET A 219 8.27 7.05 -7.12
C MET A 219 9.02 6.00 -7.94
N GLY A 220 9.23 4.80 -7.42
CA GLY A 220 9.78 3.68 -8.19
C GLY A 220 8.83 3.24 -9.32
N VAL A 221 7.51 3.24 -9.05
CA VAL A 221 6.48 2.99 -10.07
C VAL A 221 6.50 4.10 -11.15
N VAL A 222 6.68 5.35 -10.73
CA VAL A 222 6.82 6.49 -11.66
C VAL A 222 8.04 6.33 -12.55
N ALA A 223 9.19 5.98 -11.97
CA ALA A 223 10.45 5.75 -12.69
C ALA A 223 10.32 4.63 -13.74
N ASP A 224 9.51 3.59 -13.44
CA ASP A 224 9.35 2.43 -14.31
C ASP A 224 8.49 2.70 -15.56
N ILE A 225 7.39 3.46 -15.44
CA ILE A 225 6.39 3.52 -16.52
C ILE A 225 6.14 4.92 -17.07
N ALA A 226 6.39 5.99 -16.32
CA ALA A 226 5.99 7.34 -16.71
C ALA A 226 6.89 7.94 -17.80
N ASP A 227 6.29 8.76 -18.68
CA ASP A 227 6.99 9.61 -19.65
C ASP A 227 7.18 11.03 -19.08
N ARG A 228 6.13 11.57 -18.44
CA ARG A 228 6.12 12.87 -17.75
C ARG A 228 5.49 12.75 -16.38
N VAL A 229 5.83 13.67 -15.50
CA VAL A 229 5.34 13.71 -14.12
C VAL A 229 4.77 15.08 -13.80
N VAL A 230 3.62 15.09 -13.15
CA VAL A 230 2.99 16.25 -12.53
C VAL A 230 3.09 16.08 -11.02
N VAL A 231 3.79 16.97 -10.35
CA VAL A 231 3.90 17.00 -8.88
C VAL A 231 2.86 17.95 -8.33
N MET A 232 2.01 17.43 -7.44
CA MET A 232 0.94 18.22 -6.80
C MET A 232 1.19 18.37 -5.30
N ARG A 233 0.90 19.57 -4.77
CA ARG A 233 0.94 19.88 -3.35
C ARG A 233 -0.20 20.80 -2.97
N GLN A 234 -0.98 20.46 -1.93
CA GLN A 234 -2.05 21.30 -1.40
C GLN A 234 -3.01 21.85 -2.47
N GLY A 235 -3.42 20.98 -3.39
CA GLY A 235 -4.37 21.30 -4.46
C GLY A 235 -3.77 22.01 -5.68
N LYS A 236 -2.46 22.28 -5.73
CA LYS A 236 -1.78 22.99 -6.81
C LYS A 236 -0.76 22.12 -7.52
N VAL A 237 -0.51 22.41 -8.79
CA VAL A 237 0.63 21.86 -9.51
C VAL A 237 1.89 22.64 -9.10
N VAL A 238 2.91 21.92 -8.64
CA VAL A 238 4.19 22.47 -8.21
C VAL A 238 5.21 22.37 -9.31
N GLU A 239 5.29 21.21 -9.98
CA GLU A 239 6.26 20.97 -11.04
C GLU A 239 5.69 20.04 -12.10
N VAL A 240 6.04 20.26 -13.37
CA VAL A 240 5.75 19.36 -14.50
C VAL A 240 7.02 19.17 -15.30
N ALA A 241 7.50 17.94 -15.43
CA ALA A 241 8.73 17.64 -16.15
C ALA A 241 8.72 16.24 -16.79
N PRO A 242 9.55 15.98 -17.82
CA PRO A 242 9.90 14.63 -18.24
C PRO A 242 10.46 13.83 -17.05
N VAL A 243 10.18 12.53 -17.00
CA VAL A 243 10.53 11.70 -15.83
C VAL A 243 12.04 11.73 -15.54
N GLU A 244 12.90 11.61 -16.56
CA GLU A 244 14.35 11.62 -16.39
C GLU A 244 14.84 12.93 -15.77
N ARG A 245 14.31 14.08 -16.23
CA ARG A 245 14.68 15.39 -15.71
C ARG A 245 14.22 15.57 -14.26
N LEU A 246 13.00 15.14 -13.94
CA LEU A 246 12.44 15.26 -12.60
C LEU A 246 13.28 14.51 -11.56
N PHE A 247 13.78 13.33 -11.91
CA PHE A 247 14.62 12.52 -11.02
C PHE A 247 16.07 13.03 -10.94
N ALA A 248 16.65 13.47 -12.07
CA ALA A 248 18.05 13.93 -12.10
C ALA A 248 18.21 15.35 -11.54
N GLU A 249 17.32 16.27 -11.92
CA GLU A 249 17.44 17.71 -11.62
C GLU A 249 16.06 18.30 -11.26
N PRO A 250 15.44 17.92 -10.11
CA PRO A 250 14.17 18.49 -9.68
C PRO A 250 14.32 20.00 -9.42
N ALA A 251 13.47 20.80 -10.07
CA ALA A 251 13.54 22.27 -10.00
C ALA A 251 13.03 22.77 -8.63
N GLU A 252 11.96 22.17 -8.12
CA GLU A 252 11.26 22.65 -6.95
C GLU A 252 11.78 22.02 -5.64
N PRO A 253 11.92 22.79 -4.55
CA PRO A 253 12.38 22.26 -3.26
C PRO A 253 11.50 21.12 -2.72
N TYR A 254 10.18 21.22 -2.94
CA TYR A 254 9.24 20.17 -2.54
C TYR A 254 9.48 18.86 -3.29
N THR A 255 9.73 18.92 -4.60
CA THR A 255 10.03 17.72 -5.41
C THR A 255 11.33 17.06 -4.93
N ARG A 256 12.36 17.86 -4.61
CA ARG A 256 13.62 17.34 -4.03
C ARG A 256 13.38 16.63 -2.71
N ALA A 257 12.61 17.23 -1.80
CA ALA A 257 12.27 16.63 -0.53
C ALA A 257 11.45 15.32 -0.69
N LEU A 258 10.49 15.31 -1.63
CA LEU A 258 9.68 14.14 -1.94
C LEU A 258 10.55 12.97 -2.46
N LEU A 259 11.48 13.24 -3.37
CA LEU A 259 12.40 12.23 -3.92
C LEU A 259 13.39 11.73 -2.87
N ALA A 260 13.93 12.62 -2.02
CA ALA A 260 14.85 12.24 -0.95
C ALA A 260 14.20 11.37 0.14
N ALA A 261 12.87 11.45 0.29
CA ALA A 261 12.12 10.66 1.26
C ALA A 261 11.80 9.22 0.77
N VAL A 262 12.08 8.90 -0.51
CA VAL A 262 11.77 7.58 -1.09
C VAL A 262 12.72 6.51 -0.55
N PRO A 263 12.22 5.48 0.14
CA PRO A 263 13.07 4.36 0.53
C PRO A 263 13.59 3.62 -0.72
N HIS A 264 14.86 3.25 -0.73
CA HIS A 264 15.44 2.41 -1.78
C HIS A 264 16.46 1.43 -1.20
N LEU A 265 16.68 0.32 -1.89
CA LEU A 265 17.67 -0.67 -1.49
C LEU A 265 19.07 -0.04 -1.48
N GLY A 266 19.86 -0.36 -0.45
CA GLY A 266 21.21 0.18 -0.25
C GLY A 266 21.27 1.42 0.65
N GLN A 267 20.15 1.90 1.20
CA GLN A 267 20.15 2.98 2.19
C GLN A 267 20.52 2.52 3.60
N GLY A 268 20.40 1.23 3.88
CA GLY A 268 20.75 0.68 5.19
C GLY A 268 22.25 0.87 5.49
N ASP A 269 22.56 1.33 6.70
CA ASP A 269 23.95 1.50 7.15
C ASP A 269 24.68 0.15 7.06
N PRO A 270 25.77 0.03 6.27
CA PRO A 270 26.54 -1.21 6.16
C PRO A 270 27.10 -1.69 7.51
N GLU A 271 27.35 -0.76 8.43
CA GLU A 271 27.93 -1.07 9.74
C GLU A 271 26.89 -1.60 10.74
N HIS A 272 25.60 -1.36 10.54
CA HIS A 272 24.54 -1.82 11.47
C HIS A 272 24.38 -3.34 11.53
N GLY A 273 24.87 -4.09 10.56
CA GLY A 273 24.80 -5.57 10.51
C GLY A 273 26.12 -6.30 10.75
N ALA A 274 27.27 -5.60 10.69
CA ALA A 274 28.59 -6.24 10.68
C ALA A 274 29.24 -6.39 12.06
N GLU A 275 28.93 -5.52 13.03
CA GLU A 275 29.73 -5.42 14.26
C GLU A 275 29.27 -6.28 15.45
N GLN A 276 28.15 -7.00 15.40
CA GLN A 276 27.70 -7.75 16.60
C GLN A 276 27.28 -9.19 16.28
N ARG A 277 28.26 -10.02 15.91
CA ARG A 277 28.20 -11.48 16.13
C ARG A 277 28.57 -11.88 17.57
N GLU A 278 28.62 -10.93 18.49
CA GLU A 278 28.92 -11.22 19.89
C GLU A 278 27.63 -11.54 20.65
N ASP A 279 27.63 -12.78 21.15
CA ASP A 279 26.81 -13.37 22.21
C ASP A 279 25.34 -12.91 22.22
N ILE A 280 24.52 -13.55 21.41
CA ILE A 280 23.06 -13.45 21.52
C ILE A 280 22.71 -14.11 22.86
N GLY A 281 22.55 -13.29 23.91
CA GLY A 281 21.92 -13.72 25.14
C GLY A 281 20.59 -14.42 24.85
N GLU A 282 19.92 -14.99 25.84
CA GLU A 282 18.64 -15.66 25.62
C GLU A 282 17.73 -14.82 24.71
N PRO A 283 17.23 -15.38 23.59
CA PRO A 283 16.40 -14.63 22.64
C PRO A 283 15.11 -14.13 23.32
N VAL A 284 14.70 -12.92 22.98
CA VAL A 284 13.42 -12.36 23.43
C VAL A 284 12.24 -13.09 22.80
N LEU A 285 12.38 -13.48 21.54
CA LEU A 285 11.43 -14.33 20.81
C LEU A 285 12.15 -15.53 20.21
N GLU A 286 11.58 -16.71 20.41
CA GLU A 286 11.99 -17.96 19.76
C GLU A 286 10.74 -18.64 19.18
N VAL A 287 10.75 -18.88 17.88
CA VAL A 287 9.73 -19.63 17.14
C VAL A 287 10.37 -20.91 16.61
N SER A 288 9.78 -22.07 16.92
CA SER A 288 10.35 -23.37 16.55
C SER A 288 9.29 -24.26 15.92
N HIS A 289 9.54 -24.69 14.68
CA HIS A 289 8.69 -25.62 13.93
C HIS A 289 7.22 -25.21 13.88
N LEU A 290 6.95 -23.90 13.68
CA LEU A 290 5.60 -23.33 13.70
C LEU A 290 4.79 -23.84 12.50
N VAL A 291 3.63 -24.43 12.79
CA VAL A 291 2.65 -24.85 11.78
C VAL A 291 1.30 -24.21 12.09
N VAL A 292 0.70 -23.56 11.10
CA VAL A 292 -0.63 -22.95 11.23
C VAL A 292 -1.55 -23.44 10.13
N GLU A 293 -2.65 -24.05 10.54
CA GLU A 293 -3.67 -24.58 9.66
C GLU A 293 -5.03 -23.91 9.90
N PHE A 294 -5.71 -23.60 8.82
CA PHE A 294 -7.10 -23.16 8.85
C PHE A 294 -8.01 -24.32 8.41
N PRO A 295 -9.04 -24.67 9.19
CA PRO A 295 -9.93 -25.76 8.84
C PRO A 295 -10.65 -25.46 7.52
N GLY A 296 -10.73 -26.46 6.66
CA GLY A 296 -11.51 -26.37 5.44
C GLY A 296 -13.01 -26.27 5.72
N LEU A 297 -13.71 -25.39 5.03
CA LEU A 297 -15.18 -25.25 5.15
C LEU A 297 -15.87 -26.14 4.12
N LEU A 298 -16.98 -26.81 4.51
CA LEU A 298 -17.87 -27.60 3.62
C LEU A 298 -17.13 -28.68 2.79
N GLY A 299 -16.26 -29.48 3.43
CA GLY A 299 -15.58 -30.61 2.76
C GLY A 299 -14.36 -30.25 1.94
N ARG A 300 -13.89 -28.99 2.00
CA ARG A 300 -12.58 -28.58 1.45
C ARG A 300 -11.47 -29.05 2.39
N ALA A 301 -10.30 -29.36 1.83
CA ALA A 301 -9.10 -29.67 2.61
C ALA A 301 -8.70 -28.48 3.51
N ALA A 302 -8.10 -28.75 4.65
CA ALA A 302 -7.50 -27.72 5.49
C ALA A 302 -6.42 -26.96 4.70
N PHE A 303 -6.35 -25.66 4.92
CA PHE A 303 -5.34 -24.80 4.30
C PHE A 303 -4.20 -24.56 5.29
N ARG A 304 -2.99 -25.02 4.95
CA ARG A 304 -1.80 -24.79 5.74
C ARG A 304 -1.21 -23.44 5.33
N ALA A 305 -1.32 -22.45 6.22
CA ALA A 305 -0.86 -21.09 5.99
C ALA A 305 0.61 -20.87 6.41
N VAL A 306 1.11 -21.66 7.35
CA VAL A 306 2.51 -21.68 7.80
C VAL A 306 2.92 -23.13 7.97
N ASP A 307 4.08 -23.50 7.47
CA ASP A 307 4.58 -24.86 7.44
C ASP A 307 6.05 -24.89 7.88
N ASP A 308 6.29 -25.39 9.09
CA ASP A 308 7.63 -25.63 9.67
C ASP A 308 8.56 -24.41 9.71
N VAL A 309 8.08 -23.27 10.22
CA VAL A 309 8.88 -22.03 10.31
C VAL A 309 9.58 -21.93 11.66
N SER A 310 10.90 -21.63 11.62
CA SER A 310 11.72 -21.46 12.82
C SER A 310 12.62 -20.23 12.68
N PHE A 311 12.66 -19.36 13.72
CA PHE A 311 13.55 -18.17 13.82
C PHE A 311 13.61 -17.66 15.25
N GLY A 312 14.60 -16.80 15.54
CA GLY A 312 14.73 -16.12 16.83
C GLY A 312 14.98 -14.63 16.68
N ILE A 313 14.69 -13.85 17.73
CA ILE A 313 14.99 -12.41 17.77
C ILE A 313 15.64 -12.07 19.11
N GLY A 314 16.85 -11.51 19.07
CA GLY A 314 17.55 -11.01 20.26
C GLY A 314 17.01 -9.66 20.74
N ARG A 315 17.41 -9.24 21.93
CA ARG A 315 17.05 -7.92 22.51
C ARG A 315 17.63 -6.79 21.64
N GLY A 316 16.82 -5.76 21.39
CA GLY A 316 17.20 -4.60 20.58
C GLY A 316 17.38 -4.91 19.08
N LYS A 317 17.09 -6.14 18.64
CA LYS A 317 17.20 -6.55 17.24
C LYS A 317 15.88 -6.51 16.52
N THR A 318 15.94 -6.22 15.22
CA THR A 318 14.79 -6.27 14.31
C THR A 318 14.96 -7.40 13.31
N LEU A 319 13.99 -8.32 13.30
CA LEU A 319 13.81 -9.30 12.22
C LEU A 319 12.76 -8.78 11.23
N GLY A 320 13.18 -8.52 10.00
CA GLY A 320 12.28 -8.21 8.88
C GLY A 320 11.67 -9.49 8.29
N LEU A 321 10.35 -9.63 8.37
CA LEU A 321 9.63 -10.76 7.77
C LEU A 321 9.00 -10.32 6.46
N VAL A 322 9.52 -10.81 5.33
CA VAL A 322 9.14 -10.41 3.97
C VAL A 322 8.60 -11.56 3.13
N GLY A 323 7.95 -11.25 2.02
CA GLY A 323 7.39 -12.21 1.07
C GLY A 323 6.09 -11.69 0.45
N GLU A 324 5.54 -12.44 -0.51
CA GLU A 324 4.30 -12.10 -1.21
C GLU A 324 3.07 -12.04 -0.30
N SER A 325 2.02 -11.38 -0.79
CA SER A 325 0.72 -11.37 -0.09
C SER A 325 0.16 -12.79 0.05
N GLY A 326 -0.29 -13.13 1.27
CA GLY A 326 -0.77 -14.49 1.55
C GLY A 326 0.32 -15.52 1.83
N SER A 327 1.61 -15.13 1.93
CA SER A 327 2.71 -16.05 2.28
C SER A 327 2.71 -16.51 3.76
N GLY A 328 1.84 -15.94 4.62
CA GLY A 328 1.74 -16.33 6.03
C GLY A 328 2.31 -15.35 7.06
N LYS A 329 2.91 -14.23 6.64
CA LYS A 329 3.57 -13.23 7.50
C LYS A 329 2.70 -12.75 8.67
N SER A 330 1.54 -12.17 8.37
CA SER A 330 0.60 -11.68 9.41
C SER A 330 0.05 -12.82 10.28
N THR A 331 -0.03 -14.05 9.75
CA THR A 331 -0.40 -15.23 10.51
C THR A 331 0.67 -15.55 11.56
N ILE A 332 1.96 -15.51 11.20
CA ILE A 332 3.07 -15.67 12.13
C ILE A 332 3.03 -14.56 13.19
N GLY A 333 2.88 -13.29 12.79
CA GLY A 333 2.77 -12.16 13.72
C GLY A 333 1.65 -12.34 14.74
N ARG A 334 0.48 -12.82 14.31
CA ARG A 334 -0.66 -13.13 15.21
C ARG A 334 -0.37 -14.28 16.16
N CYS A 335 0.36 -15.32 15.73
CA CYS A 335 0.79 -16.41 16.61
C CYS A 335 1.78 -15.90 17.67
N VAL A 336 2.76 -15.10 17.28
CA VAL A 336 3.73 -14.47 18.19
C VAL A 336 3.04 -13.56 19.21
N ALA A 337 2.00 -12.83 18.80
CA ALA A 337 1.19 -12.00 19.70
C ALA A 337 0.14 -12.79 20.52
N ALA A 338 0.14 -14.12 20.41
CA ALA A 338 -0.87 -15.00 21.03
C ALA A 338 -2.32 -14.60 20.70
N LEU A 339 -2.54 -14.06 19.50
CA LEU A 339 -3.86 -13.73 18.94
C LEU A 339 -4.43 -14.92 18.15
N GLN A 340 -3.57 -15.84 17.72
CA GLN A 340 -3.91 -17.05 17.00
C GLN A 340 -3.15 -18.25 17.59
N GLN A 341 -3.80 -19.40 17.70
CA GLN A 341 -3.15 -20.64 18.13
C GLN A 341 -2.59 -21.38 16.91
N PRO A 342 -1.33 -21.82 16.93
CA PRO A 342 -0.78 -22.70 15.91
C PRO A 342 -1.33 -24.12 16.04
N ALA A 343 -1.27 -24.90 14.96
CA ALA A 343 -1.63 -26.33 14.95
C ALA A 343 -0.50 -27.19 15.56
N ALA A 344 0.77 -26.78 15.36
CA ALA A 344 1.95 -27.41 15.94
C ALA A 344 3.09 -26.39 16.07
N GLY A 345 4.16 -26.78 16.77
CA GLY A 345 5.33 -25.95 17.03
C GLY A 345 5.27 -25.23 18.37
N SER A 346 6.28 -24.41 18.63
CA SER A 346 6.52 -23.67 19.88
C SER A 346 6.76 -22.21 19.58
N VAL A 347 6.22 -21.33 20.43
CA VAL A 347 6.51 -19.90 20.45
C VAL A 347 6.86 -19.51 21.88
N ARG A 348 8.11 -19.09 22.09
CA ARG A 348 8.58 -18.63 23.40
C ARG A 348 8.86 -17.14 23.36
N VAL A 349 8.32 -16.43 24.34
CA VAL A 349 8.60 -15.02 24.57
C VAL A 349 9.25 -14.87 25.96
N LEU A 350 10.43 -14.28 26.01
CA LEU A 350 11.24 -14.16 27.23
C LEU A 350 11.42 -15.54 27.93
N GLY A 351 11.73 -16.58 27.14
CA GLY A 351 11.91 -17.94 27.62
C GLY A 351 10.64 -18.69 28.00
N GLN A 352 9.46 -18.08 27.95
CA GLN A 352 8.18 -18.68 28.34
C GLN A 352 7.39 -19.17 27.12
N GLU A 353 7.00 -20.44 27.11
CA GLU A 353 6.14 -21.01 26.09
C GLU A 353 4.73 -20.42 26.17
N ILE A 354 4.25 -19.84 25.03
CA ILE A 354 2.92 -19.21 24.97
C ILE A 354 1.87 -20.05 24.25
N VAL A 355 2.29 -21.08 23.50
CA VAL A 355 1.36 -22.00 22.81
C VAL A 355 0.60 -22.82 23.84
N GLY A 356 -0.74 -22.88 23.70
CA GLY A 356 -1.59 -23.60 24.65
C GLY A 356 -1.72 -22.97 26.05
N MET A 357 -1.07 -21.81 26.28
CA MET A 357 -1.15 -21.13 27.57
C MET A 357 -2.57 -20.58 27.81
N SER A 358 -3.10 -20.78 29.02
CA SER A 358 -4.41 -20.23 29.39
C SER A 358 -4.39 -18.71 29.43
N GLN A 359 -5.51 -18.05 29.11
CA GLN A 359 -5.63 -16.59 29.08
C GLN A 359 -5.21 -15.90 30.40
N ARG A 360 -5.46 -16.58 31.55
CA ARG A 360 -5.07 -16.10 32.87
C ARG A 360 -3.54 -16.03 33.03
N LYS A 361 -2.82 -17.04 32.55
CA LYS A 361 -1.35 -17.08 32.59
C LYS A 361 -0.73 -16.17 31.53
N LEU A 362 -1.36 -16.05 30.37
CA LEU A 362 -0.90 -15.20 29.26
C LEU A 362 -1.03 -13.70 29.54
N ARG A 363 -2.03 -13.29 30.37
CA ARG A 363 -2.32 -11.88 30.64
C ARG A 363 -1.10 -11.08 31.14
N PRO A 364 -0.32 -11.50 32.17
CA PRO A 364 0.86 -10.74 32.60
C PRO A 364 1.94 -10.69 31.51
N LEU A 365 2.10 -11.74 30.73
CA LEU A 365 3.08 -11.78 29.65
C LEU A 365 2.70 -10.85 28.49
N ARG A 366 1.41 -10.66 28.21
CA ARG A 366 0.93 -9.70 27.20
C ARG A 366 1.32 -8.24 27.49
N ALA A 367 1.64 -7.92 28.72
CA ALA A 367 2.20 -6.61 29.06
C ALA A 367 3.62 -6.42 28.51
N LYS A 368 4.29 -7.53 28.13
CA LYS A 368 5.68 -7.56 27.66
C LYS A 368 5.81 -7.53 26.14
N PHE A 369 4.71 -7.62 25.41
CA PHE A 369 4.73 -7.46 23.96
C PHE A 369 3.65 -6.51 23.46
N GLY A 370 4.03 -5.64 22.51
CA GLY A 370 3.15 -4.71 21.81
C GLY A 370 2.79 -5.24 20.42
N PHE A 371 1.69 -4.77 19.90
CA PHE A 371 1.26 -5.07 18.53
C PHE A 371 0.82 -3.81 17.80
N VAL A 372 1.47 -3.50 16.68
CA VAL A 372 1.05 -2.44 15.75
C VAL A 372 0.31 -3.09 14.61
N PHE A 373 -0.98 -2.76 14.46
CA PHE A 373 -1.85 -3.33 13.43
C PHE A 373 -1.65 -2.62 12.08
N GLN A 374 -1.87 -3.35 11.00
CA GLN A 374 -1.73 -2.90 9.62
C GLN A 374 -2.60 -1.67 9.31
N ASP A 375 -3.87 -1.66 9.74
CA ASP A 375 -4.78 -0.54 9.51
C ASP A 375 -4.96 0.29 10.80
N PRO A 376 -4.38 1.50 10.87
CA PRO A 376 -4.50 2.36 12.04
C PRO A 376 -5.93 2.86 12.27
N ALA A 377 -6.80 2.85 11.24
CA ALA A 377 -8.19 3.29 11.39
C ALA A 377 -9.03 2.28 12.19
N THR A 378 -8.74 0.99 12.03
CA THR A 378 -9.39 -0.09 12.80
C THR A 378 -8.70 -0.39 14.13
N ALA A 379 -7.42 -0.01 14.28
CA ALA A 379 -6.64 -0.23 15.50
C ALA A 379 -7.12 0.62 16.68
N LEU A 380 -7.54 1.86 16.42
CA LEU A 380 -8.01 2.81 17.43
C LEU A 380 -9.55 2.80 17.49
N ASN A 381 -10.12 2.75 18.69
CA ASN A 381 -11.58 2.80 18.85
C ASN A 381 -12.10 4.21 18.45
N PRO A 382 -12.93 4.34 17.38
CA PRO A 382 -13.37 5.63 16.89
C PRO A 382 -14.28 6.41 17.86
N LYS A 383 -14.81 5.74 18.88
CA LYS A 383 -15.68 6.33 19.93
C LYS A 383 -14.90 6.79 21.16
N MET A 384 -13.60 6.53 21.22
CA MET A 384 -12.73 6.94 22.34
C MET A 384 -11.81 8.07 21.88
N ARG A 385 -11.40 8.92 22.82
CA ARG A 385 -10.35 9.91 22.54
C ARG A 385 -9.01 9.22 22.36
N VAL A 386 -8.10 9.83 21.64
CA VAL A 386 -6.76 9.28 21.36
C VAL A 386 -6.00 8.96 22.65
N GLY A 387 -6.05 9.87 23.64
CA GLY A 387 -5.43 9.64 24.95
C GLY A 387 -6.00 8.42 25.67
N ASP A 388 -7.32 8.19 25.55
CA ASP A 388 -7.97 7.01 26.13
C ASP A 388 -7.58 5.73 25.39
N CYS A 389 -7.45 5.77 24.06
CA CYS A 389 -6.97 4.64 23.26
C CYS A 389 -5.53 4.25 23.66
N ILE A 390 -4.65 5.23 23.87
CA ILE A 390 -3.26 5.00 24.32
C ILE A 390 -3.23 4.48 25.76
N ALA A 391 -4.11 4.98 26.63
CA ALA A 391 -4.20 4.58 28.04
C ALA A 391 -4.82 3.19 28.25
N GLU A 392 -5.64 2.69 27.30
CA GLU A 392 -6.40 1.45 27.44
C GLU A 392 -5.55 0.25 27.91
N PRO A 393 -4.36 -0.05 27.31
CA PRO A 393 -3.51 -1.14 27.79
C PRO A 393 -3.11 -0.99 29.26
N MET A 394 -2.80 0.24 29.69
CA MET A 394 -2.42 0.51 31.08
C MET A 394 -3.58 0.31 32.05
N TRP A 395 -4.80 0.64 31.69
CA TRP A 395 -5.99 0.35 32.48
C TRP A 395 -6.25 -1.17 32.61
N VAL A 396 -6.18 -1.88 31.47
CA VAL A 396 -6.38 -3.33 31.42
C VAL A 396 -5.38 -4.05 32.33
N HIS A 397 -4.11 -3.63 32.31
CA HIS A 397 -3.03 -4.23 33.11
C HIS A 397 -2.87 -3.61 34.50
N ARG A 398 -3.68 -2.59 34.86
CA ARG A 398 -3.65 -1.89 36.15
C ARG A 398 -2.28 -1.29 36.50
N CYS A 399 -1.66 -0.62 35.54
CA CYS A 399 -0.30 -0.08 35.64
C CYS A 399 -0.26 1.27 36.36
N GLY A 400 -0.84 1.38 37.54
CA GLY A 400 -0.81 2.59 38.35
C GLY A 400 -2.16 3.29 38.54
N ASP A 401 -2.13 4.42 39.22
CA ASP A 401 -3.29 5.28 39.41
C ASP A 401 -3.53 6.15 38.14
N ARG A 402 -4.67 6.85 38.16
CA ARG A 402 -5.09 7.69 37.04
C ARG A 402 -4.06 8.77 36.69
N GLY A 403 -3.39 9.36 37.71
CA GLY A 403 -2.40 10.42 37.51
C GLY A 403 -1.16 9.91 36.78
N LYS A 404 -0.65 8.74 37.16
CA LYS A 404 0.48 8.07 36.48
C LYS A 404 0.16 7.70 35.04
N ILE A 405 -1.05 7.22 34.79
CA ILE A 405 -1.48 6.87 33.42
C ILE A 405 -1.55 8.13 32.55
N ILE A 406 -2.13 9.22 33.03
CA ILE A 406 -2.17 10.51 32.32
C ILE A 406 -0.76 11.02 32.01
N ALA A 407 0.15 10.99 32.98
CA ALA A 407 1.53 11.40 32.77
C ALA A 407 2.23 10.53 31.69
N ARG A 408 2.03 9.20 31.74
CA ARG A 408 2.59 8.30 30.76
C ARG A 408 2.02 8.51 29.36
N VAL A 409 0.72 8.81 29.22
CA VAL A 409 0.11 9.18 27.93
C VAL A 409 0.75 10.45 27.37
N ALA A 410 1.00 11.46 28.20
CA ALA A 410 1.66 12.70 27.77
C ALA A 410 3.10 12.43 27.29
N GLU A 411 3.88 11.62 28.03
CA GLU A 411 5.21 11.18 27.61
C GLU A 411 5.19 10.45 26.26
N LEU A 412 4.20 9.56 26.06
CA LEU A 412 4.08 8.80 24.81
C LEU A 412 3.69 9.69 23.63
N ILE A 413 2.80 10.66 23.82
CA ILE A 413 2.41 11.63 22.79
C ILE A 413 3.62 12.45 22.35
N ASP A 414 4.45 12.88 23.31
CA ASP A 414 5.68 13.60 23.03
C ASP A 414 6.70 12.68 22.32
N ALA A 415 6.92 11.47 22.86
CA ALA A 415 7.85 10.49 22.28
C ALA A 415 7.50 10.11 20.82
N VAL A 416 6.20 10.02 20.46
CA VAL A 416 5.78 9.80 19.08
C VAL A 416 5.57 11.10 18.28
N GLN A 417 6.04 12.23 18.79
CA GLN A 417 6.03 13.53 18.12
C GLN A 417 4.62 13.94 17.62
N LEU A 418 3.58 13.64 18.39
CA LEU A 418 2.24 14.13 18.12
C LEU A 418 2.06 15.54 18.69
N PRO A 419 1.30 16.43 18.01
CA PRO A 419 1.01 17.76 18.55
C PRO A 419 0.35 17.70 19.93
N SER A 420 0.69 18.62 20.81
CA SER A 420 0.04 18.76 22.11
C SER A 420 -1.47 18.99 21.92
N GLY A 421 -2.29 18.40 22.79
CA GLY A 421 -3.75 18.42 22.67
C GLY A 421 -4.33 17.29 21.82
N THR A 422 -3.48 16.47 21.17
CA THR A 422 -3.93 15.30 20.38
C THR A 422 -4.66 14.27 21.26
N GLU A 423 -4.32 14.17 22.54
CA GLU A 423 -4.97 13.27 23.51
C GLU A 423 -6.48 13.52 23.65
N ASN A 424 -6.93 14.76 23.37
CA ASN A 424 -8.32 15.17 23.47
C ASN A 424 -9.13 14.98 22.18
N ARG A 425 -8.46 14.68 21.07
CA ARG A 425 -9.10 14.45 19.75
C ARG A 425 -9.60 13.02 19.62
N TYR A 426 -10.50 12.83 18.65
CA TYR A 426 -10.93 11.50 18.24
C TYR A 426 -10.06 10.98 17.08
N PRO A 427 -9.94 9.65 16.87
CA PRO A 427 -9.13 9.08 15.79
C PRO A 427 -9.49 9.60 14.38
N HIS A 428 -10.76 9.89 14.11
CA HIS A 428 -11.21 10.41 12.82
C HIS A 428 -10.78 11.86 12.55
N GLU A 429 -10.38 12.62 13.57
CA GLU A 429 -9.85 13.98 13.44
C GLU A 429 -8.34 14.03 13.15
N LEU A 430 -7.68 12.86 13.13
CA LEU A 430 -6.25 12.72 12.87
C LEU A 430 -5.97 12.41 11.40
N SER A 431 -4.82 12.87 10.88
CA SER A 431 -4.28 12.40 9.61
C SER A 431 -3.85 10.92 9.69
N GLY A 432 -3.63 10.25 8.55
CA GLY A 432 -3.15 8.87 8.49
C GLY A 432 -1.88 8.65 9.31
N GLY A 433 -0.87 9.51 9.13
CA GLY A 433 0.39 9.45 9.88
C GLY A 433 0.22 9.72 11.37
N GLN A 434 -0.65 10.67 11.75
CA GLN A 434 -0.95 10.92 13.18
C GLN A 434 -1.65 9.71 13.82
N ARG A 435 -2.59 9.06 13.11
CA ARG A 435 -3.22 7.82 13.57
C ARG A 435 -2.20 6.71 13.76
N GLN A 436 -1.26 6.57 12.83
CA GLN A 436 -0.22 5.55 12.93
C GLN A 436 0.73 5.79 14.10
N ARG A 437 1.14 7.05 14.34
CA ARG A 437 1.93 7.42 15.54
C ARG A 437 1.16 7.15 16.83
N ALA A 438 -0.14 7.41 16.88
CA ALA A 438 -0.99 7.08 18.02
C ALA A 438 -1.11 5.56 18.23
N ASN A 439 -1.20 4.76 17.15
CA ASN A 439 -1.19 3.29 17.20
C ASN A 439 0.15 2.77 17.74
N LEU A 440 1.28 3.36 17.33
CA LEU A 440 2.61 3.05 17.86
C LEU A 440 2.70 3.41 19.35
N ALA A 441 2.23 4.59 19.77
CA ALA A 441 2.18 4.99 21.17
C ALA A 441 1.38 4.01 22.04
N ARG A 442 0.23 3.54 21.53
CA ARG A 442 -0.60 2.52 22.19
C ARG A 442 0.15 1.19 22.35
N ALA A 443 0.84 0.73 21.30
CA ALA A 443 1.62 -0.51 21.34
C ALA A 443 2.78 -0.45 22.33
N LEU A 444 3.37 0.74 22.50
CA LEU A 444 4.49 1.00 23.40
C LEU A 444 4.08 1.44 24.83
N ALA A 445 2.78 1.54 25.12
CA ALA A 445 2.25 2.09 26.37
C ALA A 445 2.78 1.39 27.62
N LEU A 446 2.95 0.08 27.56
CA LEU A 446 3.41 -0.76 28.67
C LEU A 446 4.94 -0.94 28.74
N GLY A 447 5.71 -0.35 27.81
CA GLY A 447 7.15 -0.59 27.71
C GLY A 447 7.45 -2.05 27.36
N PRO A 448 7.01 -2.56 26.19
CA PRO A 448 7.17 -3.96 25.84
C PRO A 448 8.63 -4.32 25.58
N ASP A 449 9.00 -5.58 25.85
CA ASP A 449 10.29 -6.17 25.48
C ASP A 449 10.28 -6.65 24.00
N LEU A 450 9.10 -6.96 23.45
CA LEU A 450 8.88 -7.40 22.07
C LEU A 450 7.79 -6.55 21.40
N LEU A 451 8.06 -6.04 20.22
CA LEU A 451 7.08 -5.38 19.36
C LEU A 451 6.85 -6.20 18.09
N VAL A 452 5.60 -6.50 17.77
CA VAL A 452 5.19 -7.03 16.47
C VAL A 452 4.58 -5.88 15.68
N ALA A 453 5.19 -5.51 14.56
CA ALA A 453 4.72 -4.45 13.67
C ALA A 453 4.26 -5.08 12.34
N ASP A 454 2.94 -5.18 12.15
CA ASP A 454 2.33 -5.78 10.96
C ASP A 454 2.02 -4.67 9.94
N GLU A 455 2.86 -4.53 8.93
CA GLU A 455 2.81 -3.52 7.86
C GLU A 455 2.55 -2.08 8.36
N PRO A 456 3.37 -1.56 9.28
CA PRO A 456 3.05 -0.31 10.00
C PRO A 456 3.08 0.95 9.12
N THR A 457 3.53 0.87 7.87
CA THR A 457 3.67 2.03 6.97
C THR A 457 2.96 1.86 5.62
N SER A 458 2.29 0.74 5.37
CA SER A 458 1.72 0.38 4.05
C SER A 458 0.65 1.35 3.51
N ALA A 459 -0.01 2.11 4.39
CA ALA A 459 -1.08 3.04 4.02
C ALA A 459 -0.65 4.53 4.13
N LEU A 460 0.66 4.80 4.19
CA LEU A 460 1.19 6.15 4.38
C LEU A 460 1.85 6.67 3.09
N ASP A 461 1.74 7.97 2.88
CA ASP A 461 2.52 8.66 1.84
C ASP A 461 4.02 8.63 2.16
N VAL A 462 4.86 8.73 1.13
CA VAL A 462 6.31 8.57 1.22
C VAL A 462 6.96 9.47 2.27
N SER A 463 6.60 10.76 2.35
CA SER A 463 7.16 11.69 3.34
C SER A 463 6.72 11.36 4.76
N VAL A 464 5.47 10.94 4.94
CA VAL A 464 4.93 10.51 6.24
C VAL A 464 5.53 9.17 6.65
N GLN A 465 5.71 8.25 5.71
CA GLN A 465 6.37 6.97 5.91
C GLN A 465 7.80 7.17 6.41
N ALA A 466 8.60 8.00 5.74
CA ALA A 466 9.97 8.30 6.15
C ALA A 466 10.01 8.83 7.60
N ALA A 467 9.16 9.80 7.95
CA ALA A 467 9.10 10.36 9.30
C ALA A 467 8.64 9.35 10.37
N VAL A 468 7.79 8.37 10.01
CA VAL A 468 7.40 7.28 10.94
C VAL A 468 8.53 6.27 11.11
N LEU A 469 9.32 6.00 10.06
CA LEU A 469 10.47 5.12 10.14
C LEU A 469 11.61 5.74 10.97
N ASP A 470 11.92 7.04 10.77
CA ASP A 470 12.88 7.78 11.60
C ASP A 470 12.51 7.68 13.08
N LEU A 471 11.24 7.94 13.39
CA LEU A 471 10.69 7.84 14.74
C LEU A 471 10.81 6.41 15.30
N PHE A 472 10.53 5.40 14.49
CA PHE A 472 10.61 4.00 14.89
C PHE A 472 12.04 3.62 15.27
N GLU A 473 13.04 3.99 14.46
CA GLU A 473 14.47 3.78 14.75
C GLU A 473 14.91 4.47 16.03
N GLU A 474 14.49 5.72 16.24
CA GLU A 474 14.79 6.47 17.46
C GLU A 474 14.23 5.78 18.70
N LEU A 475 12.96 5.39 18.69
CA LEU A 475 12.29 4.70 19.80
C LEU A 475 12.92 3.32 20.06
N GLN A 476 13.26 2.56 19.03
CA GLN A 476 13.90 1.26 19.19
C GLN A 476 15.30 1.40 19.81
N ARG A 477 16.09 2.37 19.35
CA ARG A 477 17.42 2.66 19.92
C ARG A 477 17.33 3.07 21.39
N GLN A 478 16.32 3.88 21.75
CA GLN A 478 16.14 4.38 23.09
C GLN A 478 15.60 3.31 24.04
N TRP A 479 14.65 2.48 23.60
CA TRP A 479 13.93 1.54 24.47
C TRP A 479 14.37 0.09 24.33
N GLN A 480 15.23 -0.23 23.35
CA GLN A 480 15.89 -1.53 23.16
C GLN A 480 14.92 -2.73 23.12
N PHE A 481 13.72 -2.55 22.56
CA PHE A 481 12.80 -3.66 22.34
C PHE A 481 13.23 -4.51 21.14
N ALA A 482 12.99 -5.82 21.21
CA ALA A 482 13.07 -6.70 20.05
C ALA A 482 11.89 -6.44 19.11
N CYS A 483 12.10 -6.51 17.79
CA CYS A 483 11.03 -6.25 16.83
C CYS A 483 10.88 -7.35 15.79
N LEU A 484 9.65 -7.86 15.61
CA LEU A 484 9.24 -8.58 14.42
C LEU A 484 8.55 -7.58 13.48
N PHE A 485 9.28 -7.13 12.45
CA PHE A 485 8.80 -6.15 11.50
C PHE A 485 8.32 -6.85 10.22
N ILE A 486 7.01 -6.84 9.97
CA ILE A 486 6.38 -7.47 8.81
C ILE A 486 6.16 -6.39 7.76
N SER A 487 6.68 -6.61 6.55
CA SER A 487 6.49 -5.71 5.42
C SER A 487 6.52 -6.44 4.09
N HIS A 488 5.85 -5.89 3.09
CA HIS A 488 6.04 -6.25 1.69
C HIS A 488 7.02 -5.30 0.97
N ASP A 489 7.42 -4.19 1.62
CA ASP A 489 8.37 -3.22 1.09
C ASP A 489 9.80 -3.56 1.56
N LEU A 490 10.60 -4.12 0.64
CA LEU A 490 11.97 -4.54 0.92
C LEU A 490 12.89 -3.34 1.21
N ALA A 491 12.64 -2.17 0.65
CA ALA A 491 13.44 -0.98 0.91
C ALA A 491 13.26 -0.49 2.36
N VAL A 492 12.04 -0.61 2.89
CA VAL A 492 11.77 -0.33 4.32
C VAL A 492 12.47 -1.34 5.22
N VAL A 493 12.45 -2.61 4.85
CA VAL A 493 13.13 -3.68 5.60
C VAL A 493 14.65 -3.52 5.54
N ASP A 494 15.21 -3.17 4.38
CA ASP A 494 16.64 -2.88 4.22
C ASP A 494 17.10 -1.74 5.14
N ARG A 495 16.23 -0.79 5.41
CA ARG A 495 16.52 0.31 6.33
C ARG A 495 16.51 -0.11 7.81
N LEU A 496 15.53 -0.92 8.24
CA LEU A 496 15.24 -1.16 9.66
C LEU A 496 15.77 -2.48 10.21
N ALA A 497 15.87 -3.52 9.37
CA ALA A 497 16.13 -4.87 9.85
C ALA A 497 17.62 -5.15 10.08
N ASP A 498 17.94 -5.90 11.13
CA ASP A 498 19.27 -6.53 11.32
C ASP A 498 19.34 -7.83 10.53
N GLU A 499 18.28 -8.64 10.60
CA GLU A 499 18.13 -9.91 9.90
C GLU A 499 16.84 -9.91 9.08
N VAL A 500 16.82 -10.71 8.01
CA VAL A 500 15.67 -10.85 7.13
C VAL A 500 15.27 -12.30 6.99
N ALA A 501 13.97 -12.57 7.17
CA ALA A 501 13.34 -13.85 6.90
C ALA A 501 12.43 -13.72 5.68
N VAL A 502 12.68 -14.49 4.64
CA VAL A 502 11.92 -14.50 3.39
C VAL A 502 10.94 -15.66 3.42
N LEU A 503 9.65 -15.36 3.34
CA LEU A 503 8.57 -16.35 3.42
C LEU A 503 7.88 -16.53 2.07
N ARG A 504 7.69 -17.79 1.65
CA ARG A 504 6.96 -18.15 0.43
C ARG A 504 5.99 -19.28 0.70
N HIS A 505 4.71 -19.11 0.39
CA HIS A 505 3.66 -20.12 0.56
C HIS A 505 3.68 -20.84 1.94
N GLY A 506 3.95 -20.10 2.99
CA GLY A 506 4.00 -20.62 4.36
C GLY A 506 5.34 -21.22 4.78
N VAL A 507 6.33 -21.31 3.90
CA VAL A 507 7.65 -21.89 4.15
C VAL A 507 8.71 -20.80 4.20
N LEU A 508 9.71 -20.96 5.07
CA LEU A 508 10.87 -20.10 5.16
C LEU A 508 11.85 -20.45 4.04
N GLU A 509 12.04 -19.56 3.07
CA GLU A 509 12.95 -19.73 1.94
C GLU A 509 14.41 -19.37 2.29
N GLU A 510 14.57 -18.25 2.98
CA GLU A 510 15.88 -17.76 3.45
C GLU A 510 15.74 -17.03 4.77
N LEU A 511 16.78 -17.13 5.60
CA LEU A 511 16.94 -16.40 6.85
C LEU A 511 18.41 -16.04 7.03
N GLY A 512 18.72 -14.80 7.34
CA GLY A 512 20.08 -14.37 7.59
C GLY A 512 20.24 -12.87 7.74
N PRO A 513 21.49 -12.40 7.86
CA PRO A 513 21.81 -10.98 7.91
C PRO A 513 21.23 -10.22 6.71
N ARG A 514 20.68 -9.04 6.95
CA ARG A 514 20.08 -8.17 5.92
C ARG A 514 20.93 -8.04 4.67
N GLY A 515 22.25 -7.75 4.84
CA GLY A 515 23.18 -7.55 3.72
C GLY A 515 23.34 -8.80 2.85
N GLU A 516 23.29 -10.01 3.43
CA GLU A 516 23.38 -11.26 2.68
C GLU A 516 22.08 -11.53 1.91
N ILE A 517 20.92 -11.38 2.57
CA ILE A 517 19.61 -11.71 1.99
C ILE A 517 19.17 -10.70 0.92
N LEU A 518 19.41 -9.41 1.13
CA LEU A 518 18.91 -8.38 0.19
C LEU A 518 19.91 -8.01 -0.91
N HIS A 519 21.22 -8.23 -0.71
CA HIS A 519 22.22 -7.86 -1.72
C HIS A 519 22.90 -9.07 -2.40
N ASN A 520 22.94 -10.23 -1.75
CA ASN A 520 23.52 -11.45 -2.29
C ASN A 520 22.65 -12.70 -2.04
N PRO A 521 21.36 -12.68 -2.41
CA PRO A 521 20.43 -13.76 -2.10
C PRO A 521 20.85 -15.09 -2.74
N SER A 522 20.79 -16.18 -1.97
CA SER A 522 21.09 -17.53 -2.42
C SER A 522 19.89 -18.20 -3.12
N SER A 523 18.67 -17.92 -2.64
CA SER A 523 17.44 -18.46 -3.23
C SER A 523 17.08 -17.76 -4.57
N ALA A 524 16.63 -18.55 -5.53
CA ALA A 524 16.10 -18.01 -6.79
C ALA A 524 14.84 -17.14 -6.56
N TYR A 525 14.03 -17.49 -5.58
CA TYR A 525 12.85 -16.71 -5.21
C TYR A 525 13.22 -15.36 -4.62
N THR A 526 14.17 -15.32 -3.68
CA THR A 526 14.63 -14.07 -3.07
C THR A 526 15.26 -13.15 -4.12
N ARG A 527 16.06 -13.71 -5.06
CA ARG A 527 16.59 -12.94 -6.20
C ARG A 527 15.48 -12.30 -7.04
N ALA A 528 14.44 -13.08 -7.37
CA ALA A 528 13.30 -12.57 -8.13
C ALA A 528 12.53 -11.50 -7.36
N LEU A 529 12.36 -11.68 -6.04
CA LEU A 529 11.68 -10.73 -5.17
C LEU A 529 12.45 -9.40 -5.08
N VAL A 530 13.76 -9.45 -4.90
CA VAL A 530 14.65 -8.26 -4.87
C VAL A 530 14.69 -7.56 -6.23
N ALA A 531 14.78 -8.33 -7.32
CA ALA A 531 14.77 -7.78 -8.68
C ALA A 531 13.45 -7.08 -9.06
N ALA A 532 12.33 -7.48 -8.44
CA ALA A 532 11.02 -6.87 -8.66
C ALA A 532 10.84 -5.53 -7.93
N VAL A 533 11.72 -5.18 -6.98
CA VAL A 533 11.66 -3.88 -6.28
C VAL A 533 11.98 -2.75 -7.26
N PRO A 534 11.06 -1.81 -7.47
CA PRO A 534 11.32 -0.71 -8.39
C PRO A 534 12.33 0.26 -7.80
N VAL A 535 13.28 0.68 -8.65
CA VAL A 535 14.31 1.66 -8.29
C VAL A 535 13.81 3.05 -8.64
N PRO A 536 13.97 4.06 -7.77
CA PRO A 536 13.58 5.44 -8.05
C PRO A 536 14.63 6.16 -8.94
N ASP A 537 15.03 5.50 -10.02
CA ASP A 537 15.89 6.00 -11.10
C ASP A 537 15.36 5.47 -12.44
N PRO A 538 14.84 6.33 -13.33
CA PRO A 538 14.26 5.90 -14.59
C PRO A 538 15.25 5.21 -15.54
N VAL A 539 16.53 5.61 -15.49
CA VAL A 539 17.57 5.05 -16.37
C VAL A 539 17.93 3.65 -15.90
N GLU A 540 18.21 3.50 -14.61
CA GLU A 540 18.52 2.20 -14.01
C GLU A 540 17.32 1.25 -14.10
N GLN A 541 16.11 1.72 -13.81
CA GLN A 541 14.88 0.91 -13.88
C GLN A 541 14.63 0.37 -15.29
N ARG A 542 14.83 1.20 -16.33
CA ARG A 542 14.70 0.76 -17.72
C ARG A 542 15.82 -0.22 -18.13
N ALA A 543 17.05 -0.02 -17.62
CA ALA A 543 18.16 -0.94 -17.87
C ALA A 543 17.90 -2.32 -17.25
N ARG A 544 17.43 -2.39 -16.00
CA ARG A 544 17.05 -3.65 -15.33
C ARG A 544 15.97 -4.39 -16.10
N ARG A 545 14.95 -3.68 -16.58
CA ARG A 545 13.86 -4.27 -17.37
C ARG A 545 14.33 -4.84 -18.71
N ASN A 546 15.25 -4.18 -19.41
CA ASN A 546 15.74 -4.61 -20.72
C ASN A 546 16.80 -5.71 -20.66
N GLY A 547 17.36 -5.96 -19.47
CA GLY A 547 18.34 -7.02 -19.20
C GLY A 547 17.71 -8.36 -18.78
N HIS A 548 16.42 -8.39 -18.62
CA HIS A 548 15.59 -9.56 -18.37
C HIS A 548 14.64 -9.79 -19.55
#